data_e955adea59b0565c2d99c6409523d7d1
#
_entry.id   e955adea59b0565c2d99c6409523d7d1
#
_cell.length_a   1.000
_cell.length_b   1.000
_cell.length_c   1.000
_cell.angle_alpha   90.00
_cell.angle_beta   90.00
_cell.angle_gamma   90.00
#
_symmetry.space_group_name_H-M   'P 1'
#
loop_
_entity.id
_entity.type
_entity.pdbx_description
1 polymer ?
#
loop_
_entity_poly.entity_id
_entity_poly.type
_entity_poly.pdbx_seq_one_letter_code
_entity_poly.pdbx_strand_id
1 'polypeptide(L)'
;DGTDGIKITATGGVLSVAKSGENPQFTNNELEALISIAKDYGLWVAAHAHGKEGMLRAVNAGVTSIEHGTFMDEEVMDAMKKNGTYYVPTILAGEWVAEKSRIDNFFPEVVRPKAAEIGPKILDTFSKANKYGVKIAFGTDSGVSAHGDNWQEFVLMVKGGMTPIEAIRSATLETAKLFRLENE
;
A
#
# COMPACT_ATOMS: atom_id res chain seq x y z
N ASP A 1 0.84 -1.27 -25.23
CA ASP A 1 -0.42 -0.74 -25.74
C ASP A 1 -1.00 0.41 -24.87
N GLY A 2 -0.15 1.36 -24.42
CA GLY A 2 -0.57 2.56 -23.73
C GLY A 2 -0.76 2.40 -22.21
N THR A 3 -0.18 1.39 -21.59
CA THR A 3 -0.08 1.30 -20.13
C THR A 3 1.31 1.78 -19.67
N ASP A 4 1.35 2.48 -18.53
CA ASP A 4 2.58 2.99 -17.92
C ASP A 4 3.05 2.12 -16.76
N GLY A 5 2.23 1.20 -16.28
CA GLY A 5 2.54 0.35 -15.15
C GLY A 5 1.73 -0.93 -15.06
N ILE A 6 2.15 -1.81 -14.16
CA ILE A 6 1.50 -3.07 -13.84
C ILE A 6 1.06 -3.06 -12.38
N LYS A 7 -0.19 -3.45 -12.11
CA LYS A 7 -0.67 -3.70 -10.74
C LYS A 7 -0.74 -5.19 -10.47
N ILE A 8 -0.20 -5.60 -9.33
CA ILE A 8 -0.28 -6.98 -8.85
C ILE A 8 -0.89 -7.04 -7.44
N THR A 9 -1.39 -8.22 -7.09
CA THR A 9 -1.88 -8.54 -5.75
C THR A 9 -0.94 -9.55 -5.11
N ALA A 10 0.11 -9.04 -4.43
CA ALA A 10 1.17 -9.87 -3.88
C ALA A 10 0.75 -10.70 -2.66
N THR A 11 -0.31 -10.29 -1.96
CA THR A 11 -0.98 -11.05 -0.90
C THR A 11 -2.48 -11.11 -1.12
N GLY A 12 -3.18 -11.88 -0.32
CA GLY A 12 -4.65 -11.79 -0.22
C GLY A 12 -5.08 -10.38 0.22
N GLY A 13 -6.38 -10.08 0.04
CA GLY A 13 -6.98 -8.80 0.42
C GLY A 13 -7.90 -8.92 1.65
N VAL A 14 -8.07 -7.81 2.37
CA VAL A 14 -8.93 -7.73 3.56
C VAL A 14 -10.40 -8.02 3.20
N LEU A 15 -10.88 -7.43 2.12
CA LEU A 15 -12.28 -7.57 1.66
C LEU A 15 -12.54 -8.87 0.87
N SER A 16 -11.50 -9.66 0.59
CA SER A 16 -11.69 -10.96 -0.06
C SER A 16 -12.34 -11.97 0.88
N VAL A 17 -13.08 -12.92 0.31
CA VAL A 17 -13.65 -14.05 1.08
C VAL A 17 -12.61 -15.11 1.47
N ALA A 18 -11.36 -14.96 1.08
CA ALA A 18 -10.26 -15.82 1.52
C ALA A 18 -10.07 -15.74 3.05
N LYS A 19 -9.70 -16.84 3.68
CA LYS A 19 -9.51 -16.93 5.13
C LYS A 19 -8.40 -15.99 5.64
N SER A 20 -7.36 -15.76 4.85
CA SER A 20 -6.25 -14.87 5.19
C SER A 20 -6.05 -13.81 4.11
N GLY A 21 -5.87 -12.56 4.55
CA GLY A 21 -5.44 -11.44 3.69
C GLY A 21 -3.91 -11.28 3.61
N GLU A 22 -3.15 -12.12 4.32
CA GLU A 22 -1.70 -11.95 4.49
C GLU A 22 -0.86 -12.90 3.64
N ASN A 23 -1.45 -14.04 3.21
CA ASN A 23 -0.68 -15.05 2.50
C ASN A 23 -0.18 -14.58 1.15
N PRO A 24 1.11 -14.86 0.80
CA PRO A 24 1.66 -14.56 -0.51
C PRO A 24 0.87 -15.24 -1.63
N GLN A 25 0.72 -14.55 -2.74
CA GLN A 25 0.02 -15.04 -3.94
C GLN A 25 0.96 -15.27 -5.12
N PHE A 26 2.24 -14.96 -4.95
CA PHE A 26 3.29 -15.20 -5.95
C PHE A 26 4.48 -15.91 -5.32
N THR A 27 5.10 -16.79 -6.08
CA THR A 27 6.44 -17.30 -5.83
C THR A 27 7.49 -16.24 -6.20
N ASN A 28 8.72 -16.41 -5.73
CA ASN A 28 9.82 -15.51 -6.12
C ASN A 28 10.06 -15.54 -7.64
N ASN A 29 10.05 -16.72 -8.26
CA ASN A 29 10.28 -16.87 -9.70
C ASN A 29 9.22 -16.15 -10.55
N GLU A 30 7.95 -16.19 -10.14
CA GLU A 30 6.87 -15.46 -10.83
C GLU A 30 7.06 -13.94 -10.72
N LEU A 31 7.43 -13.44 -9.53
CA LEU A 31 7.72 -12.02 -9.33
C LEU A 31 8.95 -11.57 -10.12
N GLU A 32 10.03 -12.35 -10.12
CA GLU A 32 11.23 -12.06 -10.89
C GLU A 32 10.95 -12.00 -12.40
N ALA A 33 10.17 -12.95 -12.93
CA ALA A 33 9.76 -12.95 -14.32
C ALA A 33 8.92 -11.72 -14.68
N LEU A 34 7.93 -11.38 -13.83
CA LEU A 34 7.08 -10.21 -14.02
C LEU A 34 7.90 -8.91 -14.01
N ILE A 35 8.77 -8.74 -13.02
CA ILE A 35 9.61 -7.56 -12.89
C ILE A 35 10.61 -7.44 -14.05
N SER A 36 11.16 -8.57 -14.53
CA SER A 36 12.03 -8.56 -15.73
C SER A 36 11.30 -7.98 -16.92
N ILE A 37 10.09 -8.49 -17.22
CA ILE A 37 9.27 -7.98 -18.32
C ILE A 37 8.89 -6.52 -18.12
N ALA A 38 8.49 -6.12 -16.90
CA ALA A 38 8.17 -4.72 -16.62
C ALA A 38 9.36 -3.79 -16.92
N LYS A 39 10.58 -4.20 -16.53
CA LYS A 39 11.82 -3.44 -16.83
C LYS A 39 12.09 -3.33 -18.32
N ASP A 40 11.90 -4.40 -19.09
CA ASP A 40 12.12 -4.40 -20.53
C ASP A 40 11.21 -3.40 -21.25
N TYR A 41 10.00 -3.19 -20.73
CA TYR A 41 9.04 -2.21 -21.24
C TYR A 41 9.07 -0.84 -20.55
N GLY A 42 9.97 -0.64 -19.60
CA GLY A 42 10.06 0.61 -18.84
C GLY A 42 8.92 0.88 -17.88
N LEU A 43 8.10 -0.15 -17.55
CA LEU A 43 6.91 -0.02 -16.70
C LEU A 43 7.27 0.00 -15.21
N TRP A 44 6.52 0.79 -14.42
CA TRP A 44 6.53 0.65 -12.95
C TRP A 44 5.61 -0.51 -12.52
N VAL A 45 5.86 -1.05 -11.33
CA VAL A 45 5.03 -2.13 -10.76
C VAL A 45 4.58 -1.76 -9.36
N ALA A 46 3.27 -1.69 -9.15
CA ALA A 46 2.64 -1.48 -7.86
C ALA A 46 2.08 -2.80 -7.30
N ALA A 47 2.35 -3.09 -6.04
CA ALA A 47 1.95 -4.33 -5.39
C ALA A 47 1.03 -4.09 -4.19
N HIS A 48 -0.25 -4.50 -4.29
CA HIS A 48 -1.08 -4.67 -3.12
C HIS A 48 -0.48 -5.75 -2.22
N ALA A 49 -0.22 -5.44 -0.95
CA ALA A 49 0.27 -6.40 0.02
C ALA A 49 -0.06 -5.99 1.46
N HIS A 50 -0.58 -6.95 2.24
CA HIS A 50 -0.80 -6.76 3.69
C HIS A 50 0.22 -7.54 4.51
N GLY A 51 0.49 -8.80 4.19
CA GLY A 51 1.35 -9.68 4.96
C GLY A 51 2.84 -9.52 4.66
N LYS A 52 3.67 -9.66 5.69
CA LYS A 52 5.12 -9.50 5.66
C LYS A 52 5.80 -10.28 4.55
N GLU A 53 5.53 -11.57 4.45
CA GLU A 53 6.22 -12.47 3.49
C GLU A 53 5.97 -12.05 2.04
N GLY A 54 4.71 -11.69 1.70
CA GLY A 54 4.37 -11.21 0.36
C GLY A 54 5.03 -9.86 0.05
N MET A 55 5.11 -8.96 1.04
CA MET A 55 5.83 -7.70 0.90
C MET A 55 7.32 -7.92 0.64
N LEU A 56 7.98 -8.77 1.43
CA LEU A 56 9.41 -9.06 1.26
C LEU A 56 9.71 -9.62 -0.13
N ARG A 57 8.92 -10.58 -0.60
CA ARG A 57 9.07 -11.14 -1.95
C ARG A 57 8.92 -10.07 -3.03
N ALA A 58 7.88 -9.26 -2.94
CA ALA A 58 7.61 -8.19 -3.91
C ALA A 58 8.71 -7.12 -3.91
N VAL A 59 9.13 -6.65 -2.73
CA VAL A 59 10.20 -5.64 -2.58
C VAL A 59 11.54 -6.18 -3.09
N ASN A 60 11.90 -7.41 -2.73
CA ASN A 60 13.15 -8.02 -3.18
C ASN A 60 13.18 -8.29 -4.68
N ALA A 61 12.03 -8.58 -5.30
CA ALA A 61 11.91 -8.68 -6.74
C ALA A 61 12.07 -7.34 -7.46
N GLY A 62 11.78 -6.21 -6.76
CA GLY A 62 12.00 -4.87 -7.27
C GLY A 62 10.73 -4.13 -7.70
N VAL A 63 9.60 -4.34 -7.01
CA VAL A 63 8.39 -3.52 -7.21
C VAL A 63 8.67 -2.05 -6.90
N THR A 64 7.99 -1.16 -7.59
CA THR A 64 8.13 0.28 -7.43
C THR A 64 7.43 0.77 -6.16
N SER A 65 6.27 0.20 -5.83
CA SER A 65 5.52 0.55 -4.62
C SER A 65 4.86 -0.66 -3.96
N ILE A 66 4.64 -0.53 -2.65
CA ILE A 66 3.77 -1.38 -1.83
C ILE A 66 2.55 -0.54 -1.42
N GLU A 67 1.37 -1.03 -1.77
CA GLU A 67 0.09 -0.45 -1.38
C GLU A 67 -0.39 -1.11 -0.08
N HIS A 68 -0.98 -0.33 0.81
CA HIS A 68 -1.50 -0.70 2.13
C HIS A 68 -0.41 -1.06 3.17
N GLY A 69 0.40 -2.07 2.94
CA GLY A 69 1.54 -2.42 3.79
C GLY A 69 1.22 -2.73 5.25
N THR A 70 0.00 -3.19 5.55
CA THR A 70 -0.60 -3.20 6.90
C THR A 70 0.27 -3.84 7.98
N PHE A 71 0.86 -5.00 7.70
CA PHE A 71 1.69 -5.75 8.65
C PHE A 71 3.18 -5.61 8.37
N MET A 72 3.58 -4.46 7.80
CA MET A 72 4.99 -4.11 7.58
C MET A 72 5.73 -4.01 8.91
N ASP A 73 6.87 -4.68 8.99
CA ASP A 73 7.81 -4.58 10.11
C ASP A 73 9.14 -3.94 9.67
N GLU A 74 10.10 -3.85 10.59
CA GLU A 74 11.39 -3.22 10.32
C GLU A 74 12.17 -3.93 9.20
N GLU A 75 12.07 -5.25 9.08
CA GLU A 75 12.75 -6.01 8.01
C GLU A 75 12.22 -5.60 6.62
N VAL A 76 10.89 -5.43 6.48
CA VAL A 76 10.28 -4.93 5.25
C VAL A 76 10.69 -3.47 5.00
N MET A 77 10.69 -2.62 6.04
CA MET A 77 11.11 -1.22 5.94
C MET A 77 12.56 -1.09 5.47
N ASP A 78 13.47 -1.93 5.99
CA ASP A 78 14.86 -2.00 5.56
C ASP A 78 14.98 -2.41 4.09
N ALA A 79 14.25 -3.45 3.69
CA ALA A 79 14.23 -3.90 2.30
C ALA A 79 13.70 -2.79 1.37
N MET A 80 12.62 -2.08 1.75
CA MET A 80 12.07 -0.97 0.97
C MET A 80 13.07 0.18 0.83
N LYS A 81 13.74 0.57 1.91
CA LYS A 81 14.78 1.61 1.87
C LYS A 81 15.95 1.22 0.98
N LYS A 82 16.41 -0.02 1.08
CA LYS A 82 17.51 -0.56 0.26
C LYS A 82 17.17 -0.57 -1.23
N ASN A 83 15.94 -0.96 -1.58
CA ASN A 83 15.49 -1.08 -2.97
C ASN A 83 14.88 0.23 -3.53
N GLY A 84 14.67 1.24 -2.69
CA GLY A 84 14.04 2.50 -3.06
C GLY A 84 12.55 2.40 -3.31
N THR A 85 11.90 1.32 -2.84
CA THR A 85 10.46 1.06 -2.99
C THR A 85 9.65 2.07 -2.19
N TYR A 86 8.60 2.63 -2.79
CA TYR A 86 7.68 3.54 -2.14
C TYR A 86 6.61 2.80 -1.32
N TYR A 87 6.15 3.42 -0.26
CA TYR A 87 4.99 3.02 0.52
C TYR A 87 3.80 3.93 0.21
N VAL A 88 2.67 3.35 -0.19
CA VAL A 88 1.40 4.04 -0.43
C VAL A 88 0.39 3.53 0.58
N PRO A 89 0.17 4.24 1.71
CA PRO A 89 -0.48 3.67 2.90
C PRO A 89 -1.97 3.44 2.78
N THR A 90 -2.70 4.30 2.08
CA THR A 90 -4.17 4.23 1.96
C THR A 90 -4.89 4.12 3.32
N ILE A 91 -4.50 4.97 4.27
CA ILE A 91 -4.97 4.91 5.67
C ILE A 91 -6.49 5.09 5.73
N LEU A 92 -7.02 6.00 4.91
CA LEU A 92 -8.46 6.27 4.82
C LEU A 92 -9.26 5.02 4.48
N ALA A 93 -8.79 4.22 3.51
CA ALA A 93 -9.46 2.96 3.16
C ALA A 93 -9.50 2.00 4.35
N GLY A 94 -8.39 1.87 5.09
CA GLY A 94 -8.30 1.04 6.29
C GLY A 94 -9.25 1.51 7.40
N GLU A 95 -9.27 2.80 7.71
CA GLU A 95 -10.18 3.38 8.72
C GLU A 95 -11.64 3.18 8.33
N TRP A 96 -12.00 3.43 7.07
CA TRP A 96 -13.36 3.25 6.56
C TRP A 96 -13.81 1.77 6.66
N VAL A 97 -12.96 0.84 6.25
CA VAL A 97 -13.25 -0.60 6.32
C VAL A 97 -13.44 -1.04 7.78
N ALA A 98 -12.59 -0.56 8.70
CA ALA A 98 -12.73 -0.85 10.13
C ALA A 98 -14.02 -0.26 10.73
N GLU A 99 -14.41 0.96 10.31
CA GLU A 99 -15.69 1.55 10.73
C GLU A 99 -16.87 0.71 10.25
N LYS A 100 -16.90 0.34 8.96
CA LYS A 100 -18.00 -0.43 8.36
C LYS A 100 -18.09 -1.86 8.90
N SER A 101 -17.00 -2.44 9.38
CA SER A 101 -17.00 -3.77 10.01
C SER A 101 -17.87 -3.85 11.28
N ARG A 102 -18.15 -2.68 11.90
CA ARG A 102 -19.01 -2.57 13.09
C ARG A 102 -20.50 -2.58 12.78
N ILE A 103 -20.85 -2.42 11.51
CA ILE A 103 -22.25 -2.42 11.05
C ILE A 103 -22.64 -3.88 10.77
N ASP A 104 -23.72 -4.34 11.38
CA ASP A 104 -24.20 -5.70 11.18
C ASP A 104 -24.59 -5.94 9.72
N ASN A 105 -24.15 -7.08 9.20
CA ASN A 105 -24.40 -7.53 7.82
C ASN A 105 -23.84 -6.62 6.71
N PHE A 106 -22.99 -5.62 7.04
CA PHE A 106 -22.32 -4.81 6.02
C PHE A 106 -21.29 -5.63 5.24
N PHE A 107 -20.46 -6.40 5.94
CA PHE A 107 -19.52 -7.34 5.33
C PHE A 107 -19.92 -8.79 5.67
N PRO A 108 -19.53 -9.76 4.80
CA PRO A 108 -19.62 -11.18 5.14
C PRO A 108 -18.89 -11.51 6.46
N GLU A 109 -19.35 -12.52 7.20
CA GLU A 109 -18.78 -12.89 8.51
C GLU A 109 -17.27 -13.18 8.45
N VAL A 110 -16.77 -13.78 7.36
CA VAL A 110 -15.33 -14.06 7.17
C VAL A 110 -14.50 -12.81 6.97
N VAL A 111 -15.10 -11.71 6.51
CA VAL A 111 -14.43 -10.42 6.24
C VAL A 111 -14.39 -9.54 7.49
N ARG A 112 -15.45 -9.55 8.30
CA ARG A 112 -15.61 -8.63 9.46
C ARG A 112 -14.40 -8.59 10.41
N PRO A 113 -13.84 -9.72 10.91
CA PRO A 113 -12.70 -9.66 11.82
C PRO A 113 -11.46 -9.06 11.17
N LYS A 114 -11.15 -9.41 9.93
CA LYS A 114 -10.03 -8.80 9.18
C LYS A 114 -10.23 -7.30 8.99
N ALA A 115 -11.44 -6.90 8.63
CA ALA A 115 -11.80 -5.49 8.44
C ALA A 115 -11.67 -4.67 9.73
N ALA A 116 -12.06 -5.23 10.88
CA ALA A 116 -11.97 -4.56 12.17
C ALA A 116 -10.52 -4.28 12.61
N GLU A 117 -9.60 -5.16 12.24
CA GLU A 117 -8.18 -5.05 12.64
C GLU A 117 -7.40 -4.04 11.80
N ILE A 118 -7.79 -3.84 10.53
CA ILE A 118 -6.95 -3.17 9.54
C ILE A 118 -6.75 -1.68 9.82
N GLY A 119 -7.80 -0.95 10.23
CA GLY A 119 -7.72 0.51 10.40
C GLY A 119 -6.69 0.95 11.43
N PRO A 120 -6.79 0.51 12.70
CA PRO A 120 -5.78 0.86 13.71
C PRO A 120 -4.38 0.40 13.33
N LYS A 121 -4.28 -0.76 12.68
CA LYS A 121 -2.99 -1.35 12.29
C LYS A 121 -2.30 -0.56 11.18
N ILE A 122 -3.03 -0.15 10.15
CA ILE A 122 -2.45 0.58 9.01
C ILE A 122 -1.92 1.95 9.42
N LEU A 123 -2.63 2.67 10.32
CA LEU A 123 -2.18 3.95 10.85
C LEU A 123 -0.92 3.80 11.73
N ASP A 124 -0.86 2.78 12.59
CA ASP A 124 0.32 2.46 13.41
C ASP A 124 1.53 2.13 12.53
N THR A 125 1.34 1.29 11.52
CA THR A 125 2.38 0.92 10.56
C THR A 125 2.87 2.13 9.77
N PHE A 126 1.95 2.98 9.28
CA PHE A 126 2.31 4.23 8.62
C PHE A 126 3.17 5.13 9.51
N SER A 127 2.75 5.32 10.77
CA SER A 127 3.50 6.14 11.72
C SER A 127 4.92 5.63 11.94
N LYS A 128 5.09 4.31 12.04
CA LYS A 128 6.39 3.66 12.16
C LYS A 128 7.23 3.83 10.90
N ALA A 129 6.66 3.56 9.72
CA ALA A 129 7.34 3.67 8.44
C ALA A 129 7.81 5.10 8.15
N ASN A 130 6.96 6.10 8.45
CA ASN A 130 7.30 7.52 8.34
C ASN A 130 8.50 7.86 9.24
N LYS A 131 8.45 7.50 10.51
CA LYS A 131 9.55 7.72 11.46
C LYS A 131 10.83 6.98 11.07
N TYR A 132 10.69 5.80 10.47
CA TYR A 132 11.82 4.97 10.01
C TYR A 132 12.49 5.51 8.74
N GLY A 133 11.82 6.43 8.05
CA GLY A 133 12.33 7.09 6.84
C GLY A 133 12.12 6.26 5.56
N VAL A 134 11.06 5.47 5.49
CA VAL A 134 10.59 4.85 4.25
C VAL A 134 10.07 5.95 3.32
N LYS A 135 10.33 5.84 2.01
CA LYS A 135 9.76 6.75 1.02
C LYS A 135 8.24 6.57 0.96
N ILE A 136 7.49 7.65 1.12
CA ILE A 136 6.02 7.61 1.13
C ILE A 136 5.49 8.43 -0.04
N ALA A 137 4.54 7.84 -0.78
CA ALA A 137 3.72 8.52 -1.77
C ALA A 137 2.26 8.44 -1.36
N PHE A 138 1.47 9.40 -1.83
CA PHE A 138 0.05 9.53 -1.49
C PHE A 138 -0.80 8.58 -2.32
N GLY A 139 -1.80 7.97 -1.69
CA GLY A 139 -2.84 7.20 -2.35
C GLY A 139 -3.97 6.91 -1.37
N THR A 140 -5.21 6.81 -1.86
CA THR A 140 -6.42 6.70 -1.03
C THR A 140 -7.20 5.42 -1.22
N ASP A 141 -6.96 4.69 -2.30
CA ASP A 141 -7.79 3.53 -2.72
C ASP A 141 -9.30 3.89 -2.79
N SER A 142 -9.61 5.10 -3.28
CA SER A 142 -11.00 5.56 -3.45
C SER A 142 -11.81 4.62 -4.32
N GLY A 143 -13.04 4.35 -3.88
CA GLY A 143 -13.89 3.25 -4.29
C GLY A 143 -14.12 2.31 -3.11
N VAL A 144 -13.10 2.14 -2.24
CA VAL A 144 -13.30 1.58 -0.89
C VAL A 144 -14.02 2.62 -0.03
N SER A 145 -13.44 3.80 0.18
CA SER A 145 -14.16 4.97 0.71
C SER A 145 -14.84 5.77 -0.40
N ALA A 146 -15.71 6.71 -0.05
CA ALA A 146 -16.43 7.52 -1.01
C ALA A 146 -15.48 8.43 -1.82
N HIS A 147 -15.76 8.60 -3.12
CA HIS A 147 -15.12 9.63 -3.93
C HIS A 147 -15.47 11.03 -3.37
N GLY A 148 -14.46 11.91 -3.33
CA GLY A 148 -14.58 13.24 -2.71
C GLY A 148 -14.06 13.30 -1.27
N ASP A 149 -13.92 12.17 -0.59
CA ASP A 149 -13.37 12.08 0.77
C ASP A 149 -11.83 11.94 0.80
N ASN A 150 -11.19 11.87 -0.35
CA ASN A 150 -9.74 11.68 -0.52
C ASN A 150 -8.86 12.62 0.32
N TRP A 151 -9.33 13.85 0.56
CA TRP A 151 -8.62 14.84 1.37
C TRP A 151 -8.37 14.38 2.81
N GLN A 152 -9.18 13.45 3.31
CA GLN A 152 -9.04 12.91 4.68
C GLN A 152 -7.71 12.12 4.84
N GLU A 153 -7.17 11.58 3.75
CA GLU A 153 -5.85 10.91 3.79
C GLU A 153 -4.76 11.86 4.28
N PHE A 154 -4.77 13.15 3.85
CA PHE A 154 -3.82 14.15 4.36
C PHE A 154 -3.95 14.34 5.87
N VAL A 155 -5.18 14.39 6.38
CA VAL A 155 -5.44 14.53 7.82
C VAL A 155 -4.90 13.32 8.58
N LEU A 156 -5.10 12.12 8.05
CA LEU A 156 -4.62 10.87 8.65
C LEU A 156 -3.10 10.76 8.59
N MET A 157 -2.47 11.18 7.50
CA MET A 157 -1.01 11.26 7.41
C MET A 157 -0.41 12.21 8.45
N VAL A 158 -1.02 13.37 8.67
CA VAL A 158 -0.59 14.30 9.72
C VAL A 158 -0.81 13.71 11.11
N LYS A 159 -1.95 13.05 11.35
CA LYS A 159 -2.22 12.30 12.59
C LYS A 159 -1.17 11.21 12.83
N GLY A 160 -0.69 10.56 11.77
CA GLY A 160 0.37 9.55 11.78
C GLY A 160 1.79 10.10 11.90
N GLY A 161 1.97 11.42 12.02
CA GLY A 161 3.25 12.05 12.34
C GLY A 161 3.96 12.79 11.20
N MET A 162 3.37 12.90 10.02
CA MET A 162 3.86 13.82 8.99
C MET A 162 3.55 15.27 9.35
N THR A 163 4.40 16.18 8.95
CA THR A 163 4.03 17.60 8.90
C THR A 163 3.05 17.84 7.72
N PRO A 164 2.20 18.88 7.79
CA PRO A 164 1.30 19.20 6.67
C PRO A 164 2.02 19.37 5.33
N ILE A 165 3.22 19.94 5.34
CA ILE A 165 4.00 20.12 4.11
C ILE A 165 4.52 18.79 3.55
N GLU A 166 4.93 17.85 4.39
CA GLU A 166 5.34 16.50 3.96
C GLU A 166 4.16 15.73 3.38
N ALA A 167 2.98 15.84 3.99
CA ALA A 167 1.76 15.21 3.46
C ALA A 167 1.39 15.78 2.07
N ILE A 168 1.48 17.11 1.86
CA ILE A 168 1.27 17.73 0.55
C ILE A 168 2.34 17.25 -0.46
N ARG A 169 3.61 17.20 -0.05
CA ARG A 169 4.70 16.73 -0.92
C ARG A 169 4.53 15.27 -1.31
N SER A 170 4.00 14.43 -0.43
CA SER A 170 3.73 13.02 -0.75
C SER A 170 2.73 12.87 -1.91
N ALA A 171 1.75 13.78 -2.03
CA ALA A 171 0.72 13.77 -3.07
C ALA A 171 1.14 14.51 -4.37
N THR A 172 2.25 15.21 -4.36
CA THR A 172 2.75 16.00 -5.49
C THR A 172 4.12 15.49 -5.92
N LEU A 173 5.18 16.02 -5.34
CA LEU A 173 6.55 15.74 -5.72
C LEU A 173 6.93 14.24 -5.60
N GLU A 174 6.58 13.60 -4.48
CA GLU A 174 6.97 12.20 -4.27
C GLU A 174 6.16 11.25 -5.16
N THR A 175 4.87 11.54 -5.38
CA THR A 175 4.05 10.79 -6.35
C THR A 175 4.51 11.03 -7.79
N ALA A 176 4.90 12.24 -8.16
CA ALA A 176 5.50 12.52 -9.47
C ALA A 176 6.78 11.69 -9.70
N LYS A 177 7.67 11.62 -8.70
CA LYS A 177 8.86 10.77 -8.75
C LYS A 177 8.52 9.28 -8.86
N LEU A 178 7.51 8.81 -8.11
CA LEU A 178 7.03 7.42 -8.20
C LEU A 178 6.63 7.06 -9.63
N PHE A 179 5.92 7.96 -10.30
CA PHE A 179 5.47 7.78 -11.68
C PHE A 179 6.50 8.22 -12.74
N ARG A 180 7.68 8.73 -12.33
CA ARG A 180 8.74 9.24 -13.22
C ARG A 180 8.30 10.46 -14.04
N LEU A 181 7.46 11.31 -13.45
CA LEU A 181 6.88 12.53 -14.02
C LEU A 181 7.42 13.81 -13.35
N GLU A 182 8.53 13.71 -12.62
CA GLU A 182 9.11 14.84 -11.87
C GLU A 182 9.63 15.99 -12.74
N ASN A 183 9.72 15.78 -14.03
CA ASN A 183 10.17 16.78 -15.00
C ASN A 183 9.03 17.35 -15.87
N GLU A 184 7.80 16.96 -15.61
CA GLU A 184 6.59 17.43 -16.28
C GLU A 184 5.82 18.40 -15.36
#